data_60d10c136c8ab236b85e1e90452972a2
#
_entry.id   60d10c136c8ab236b85e1e90452972a2
#
_cell.length_a   1.000
_cell.length_b   1.000
_cell.length_c   1.000
_cell.angle_alpha   90.00
_cell.angle_beta   90.00
_cell.angle_gamma   90.00
#
_symmetry.space_group_name_H-M   'P 1'
#
loop_
_entity.id
_entity.type
_entity.pdbx_description
1 polymer ?
#
loop_
_entity_poly.entity_id
_entity_poly.type
_entity_poly.pdbx_seq_one_letter_code
_entity_poly.pdbx_strand_id
1 'polypeptide(L)'
;MTTNDSQRARLAQLVTSLAVVRGRVTLASGAESDFYVDMRRATLHHEAAPLIGHVMLDMLEEAGLSTDDVDAVGGLTMGADPVAT
;
A
#
# COMPACT_ATOMS: atom_id res chain seq x y z
N MET A 1 22.63 1.85 2.22
CA MET A 1 21.50 0.96 1.90
C MET A 1 20.97 0.31 3.14
N THR A 2 19.73 0.46 3.37
CA THR A 2 19.08 -0.01 4.57
C THR A 2 18.10 -1.13 4.23
N THR A 3 17.60 -1.83 5.25
CA THR A 3 16.53 -2.80 5.08
C THR A 3 15.28 -2.15 4.47
N ASN A 4 15.12 -0.82 4.66
CA ASN A 4 13.98 -0.06 4.12
C ASN A 4 13.92 -0.11 2.60
N ASP A 5 15.07 0.02 1.93
CA ASP A 5 15.09 -0.05 0.46
C ASP A 5 14.72 -1.45 -0.04
N SER A 6 15.18 -2.49 0.65
CA SER A 6 14.82 -3.86 0.33
C SER A 6 13.34 -4.12 0.55
N GLN A 7 12.78 -3.60 1.64
CA GLN A 7 11.36 -3.72 1.95
C GLN A 7 10.50 -3.01 0.90
N ARG A 8 10.91 -1.80 0.49
CA ARG A 8 10.20 -1.04 -0.54
C ARG A 8 10.22 -1.76 -1.89
N ALA A 9 11.38 -2.31 -2.26
CA ALA A 9 11.51 -3.07 -3.49
C ALA A 9 10.64 -4.32 -3.48
N ARG A 10 10.62 -5.04 -2.36
CA ARG A 10 9.78 -6.23 -2.22
C ARG A 10 8.29 -5.87 -2.26
N LEU A 11 7.90 -4.79 -1.59
CA LEU A 11 6.52 -4.33 -1.61
C LEU A 11 6.09 -3.95 -3.03
N ALA A 12 6.95 -3.25 -3.77
CA ALA A 12 6.66 -2.89 -5.16
C ALA A 12 6.42 -4.13 -6.03
N GLN A 13 7.22 -5.19 -5.84
CA GLN A 13 7.03 -6.45 -6.54
C GLN A 13 5.69 -7.10 -6.19
N LEU A 14 5.34 -7.12 -4.92
CA LEU A 14 4.09 -7.71 -4.45
C LEU A 14 2.88 -6.93 -4.97
N VAL A 15 2.91 -5.61 -4.91
CA VAL A 15 1.82 -4.77 -5.44
C VAL A 15 1.66 -5.02 -6.94
N THR A 16 2.75 -5.07 -7.68
CA THR A 16 2.70 -5.30 -9.13
C THR A 16 2.10 -6.67 -9.45
N SER A 17 2.50 -7.70 -8.72
CA SER A 17 2.02 -9.07 -9.03
C SER A 17 0.62 -9.36 -8.47
N LEU A 18 0.25 -8.75 -7.35
CA LEU A 18 -1.02 -9.06 -6.67
C LEU A 18 -2.14 -8.08 -7.04
N ALA A 19 -1.84 -6.80 -7.09
CA ALA A 19 -2.86 -5.75 -7.14
C ALA A 19 -3.09 -5.21 -8.56
N VAL A 20 -2.08 -5.24 -9.42
CA VAL A 20 -2.20 -4.72 -10.78
C VAL A 20 -2.83 -5.78 -11.67
N VAL A 21 -4.02 -5.49 -12.17
CA VAL A 21 -4.74 -6.35 -13.10
C VAL A 21 -4.61 -5.74 -14.50
N ARG A 22 -4.01 -6.48 -15.41
CA ARG A 22 -3.83 -6.04 -16.80
C ARG A 22 -4.98 -6.57 -17.66
N GLY A 23 -5.34 -5.78 -18.68
CA GLY A 23 -6.42 -6.09 -19.57
C GLY A 23 -7.40 -4.93 -19.64
N ARG A 24 -8.31 -5.00 -20.59
CA ARG A 24 -9.23 -3.90 -20.80
C ARG A 24 -10.31 -3.88 -19.73
N VAL A 25 -10.39 -2.78 -19.01
CA VAL A 25 -11.37 -2.62 -17.94
C VAL A 25 -12.12 -1.29 -18.10
N THR A 26 -13.37 -1.27 -17.67
CA THR A 26 -14.17 -0.04 -17.63
C THR A 26 -14.16 0.47 -16.19
N LEU A 27 -13.66 1.70 -16.02
CA LEU A 27 -13.59 2.33 -14.72
C LEU A 27 -14.96 2.87 -14.27
N ALA A 28 -15.08 3.21 -12.99
CA ALA A 28 -16.31 3.77 -12.43
C ALA A 28 -16.75 5.04 -13.15
N SER A 29 -15.80 5.82 -13.68
CA SER A 29 -16.08 7.03 -14.46
C SER A 29 -16.64 6.74 -15.85
N GLY A 30 -16.66 5.48 -16.28
CA GLY A 30 -17.03 5.08 -17.65
C GLY A 30 -15.86 5.05 -18.61
N ALA A 31 -14.69 5.55 -18.22
CA ALA A 31 -13.49 5.52 -19.05
C ALA A 31 -12.92 4.09 -19.12
N GLU A 32 -12.29 3.76 -20.25
CA GLU A 32 -11.61 2.49 -20.40
C GLU A 32 -10.14 2.62 -20.06
N SER A 33 -9.58 1.57 -19.48
CA SER A 33 -8.16 1.50 -19.12
C SER A 33 -7.59 0.14 -19.49
N ASP A 34 -6.28 0.10 -19.75
CA ASP A 34 -5.56 -1.13 -20.03
C ASP A 34 -5.14 -1.87 -18.76
N PHE A 35 -5.34 -1.26 -17.61
CA PHE A 35 -5.04 -1.86 -16.32
C PHE A 35 -5.96 -1.32 -15.24
N TYR A 36 -6.01 -2.06 -14.14
CA TYR A 36 -6.74 -1.68 -12.94
C TYR A 36 -5.92 -2.09 -11.72
N VAL A 37 -5.95 -1.28 -10.68
CA VAL A 37 -5.22 -1.58 -9.44
C VAL A 37 -6.23 -1.90 -8.34
N ASP A 38 -6.20 -3.14 -7.86
CA ASP A 38 -7.03 -3.58 -6.75
C ASP A 38 -6.13 -3.79 -5.52
N MET A 39 -5.97 -2.74 -4.74
CA MET A 39 -5.07 -2.75 -3.57
C MET A 39 -5.50 -3.71 -2.46
N ARG A 40 -6.77 -4.13 -2.42
CA ARG A 40 -7.21 -5.11 -1.42
C ARG A 40 -6.43 -6.42 -1.52
N ARG A 41 -5.97 -6.77 -2.72
CA ARG A 41 -5.13 -7.95 -2.94
C ARG A 41 -3.78 -7.84 -2.26
N ALA A 42 -3.30 -6.62 -2.03
CA ALA A 42 -2.05 -6.38 -1.33
C ALA A 42 -2.27 -6.09 0.16
N THR A 43 -3.25 -5.23 0.50
CA THR A 43 -3.47 -4.80 1.88
C THR A 43 -3.91 -5.92 2.80
N LEU A 44 -4.46 -7.00 2.25
CA LEU A 44 -4.90 -8.17 3.01
C LEU A 44 -3.97 -9.37 2.83
N HIS A 45 -2.89 -9.22 2.10
CA HIS A 45 -1.95 -10.32 1.83
C HIS A 45 -1.01 -10.52 3.01
N HIS A 46 -0.72 -11.79 3.35
CA HIS A 46 0.08 -12.13 4.54
C HIS A 46 1.50 -11.59 4.53
N GLU A 47 2.10 -11.38 3.36
CA GLU A 47 3.44 -10.80 3.23
C GLU A 47 3.37 -9.29 2.97
N ALA A 48 2.49 -8.86 2.09
CA ALA A 48 2.41 -7.46 1.69
C ALA A 48 1.87 -6.55 2.82
N ALA A 49 0.91 -7.03 3.61
CA ALA A 49 0.31 -6.22 4.67
C ALA A 49 1.33 -5.73 5.70
N PRO A 50 2.19 -6.58 6.29
CA PRO A 50 3.22 -6.10 7.20
C PRO A 50 4.21 -5.15 6.53
N LEU A 51 4.57 -5.40 5.27
CA LEU A 51 5.49 -4.53 4.54
C LEU A 51 4.91 -3.13 4.34
N ILE A 52 3.62 -3.02 4.07
CA ILE A 52 2.94 -1.72 3.96
C ILE A 52 3.12 -0.94 5.26
N GLY A 53 2.88 -1.56 6.39
CA GLY A 53 3.07 -0.91 7.70
C GLY A 53 4.50 -0.44 7.91
N HIS A 54 5.47 -1.30 7.65
CA HIS A 54 6.89 -0.94 7.80
C HIS A 54 7.30 0.20 6.87
N VAL A 55 6.90 0.14 5.60
CA VAL A 55 7.23 1.20 4.63
C VAL A 55 6.59 2.52 5.03
N MET A 56 5.35 2.51 5.49
CA MET A 56 4.69 3.74 5.92
C MET A 56 5.33 4.36 7.17
N LEU A 57 5.77 3.53 8.11
CA LEU A 57 6.53 4.03 9.27
C LEU A 57 7.86 4.67 8.84
N ASP A 58 8.56 4.07 7.89
CA ASP A 58 9.77 4.65 7.33
C ASP A 58 9.51 6.00 6.67
N MET A 59 8.40 6.11 5.94
CA MET A 59 8.01 7.36 5.29
C MET A 59 7.72 8.46 6.33
N LEU A 60 7.12 8.10 7.47
CA LEU A 60 6.90 9.05 8.56
C LEU A 60 8.23 9.55 9.12
N GLU A 61 9.19 8.66 9.35
CA GLU A 61 10.52 9.04 9.83
C GLU A 61 11.21 9.97 8.84
N GLU A 62 11.13 9.67 7.54
CA GLU A 62 11.69 10.54 6.50
C GLU A 62 11.06 11.92 6.48
N ALA A 63 9.79 12.01 6.86
CA ALA A 63 9.07 13.29 6.97
C ALA A 63 9.38 14.03 8.27
N GLY A 64 10.21 13.46 9.15
CA GLY A 64 10.58 14.07 10.41
C GLY A 64 9.61 13.78 11.55
N LEU A 65 8.70 12.82 11.38
CA LEU A 65 7.74 12.43 12.40
C LEU A 65 8.14 11.11 13.04
N SER A 66 7.94 11.00 14.35
CA SER A 66 8.08 9.74 15.06
C SER A 66 6.70 9.23 15.48
N THR A 67 6.66 7.99 15.97
CA THR A 67 5.43 7.42 16.49
C THR A 67 4.90 8.20 17.69
N ASP A 68 5.79 8.88 18.42
CA ASP A 68 5.40 9.73 19.57
C ASP A 68 4.63 10.98 19.13
N ASP A 69 4.76 11.39 17.88
CA ASP A 69 4.06 12.55 17.31
C ASP A 69 2.65 12.22 16.82
N VAL A 70 2.27 10.94 16.85
CA VAL A 70 1.01 10.47 16.27
C VAL A 70 0.15 9.87 17.37
N ASP A 71 -1.06 10.40 17.54
CA ASP A 71 -2.00 9.93 18.55
C ASP A 71 -2.92 8.82 18.00
N ALA A 72 -3.24 8.87 16.72
CA ALA A 72 -4.13 7.90 16.10
C ALA A 72 -3.89 7.80 14.60
N VAL A 73 -4.24 6.65 14.04
CA VAL A 73 -4.15 6.40 12.59
C VAL A 73 -5.50 5.90 12.12
N GLY A 74 -5.97 6.42 11.01
CA GLY A 74 -7.23 6.01 10.43
C GLY A 74 -7.29 6.35 8.95
N GLY A 75 -8.44 6.15 8.36
CA GLY A 75 -8.68 6.45 6.96
C GLY A 75 -10.08 6.05 6.55
N LEU A 76 -10.35 6.17 5.27
CA LEU A 76 -11.65 5.80 4.73
C LEU A 76 -11.85 4.28 4.83
N THR A 77 -12.88 3.92 5.57
CA THR A 77 -13.27 2.52 5.68
C THR A 77 -13.90 2.08 4.35
N MET A 78 -13.76 0.82 3.93
CA MET A 78 -13.00 -0.26 4.56
C MET A 78 -11.58 -0.38 3.98
N GLY A 79 -11.30 0.34 2.89
CA GLY A 79 -10.05 0.22 2.15
C GLY A 79 -8.82 0.56 2.98
N ALA A 80 -8.92 1.60 3.82
CA ALA A 80 -7.78 2.04 4.61
C ALA A 80 -7.60 1.28 5.93
N ASP A 81 -8.61 0.54 6.39
CA ASP A 81 -8.56 -0.13 7.70
C ASP A 81 -7.37 -1.10 7.83
N PRO A 82 -7.07 -1.98 6.85
CA PRO A 82 -5.91 -2.85 6.95
C PRO A 82 -4.58 -2.10 6.98
N VAL A 83 -4.50 -0.96 6.30
CA VAL A 83 -3.30 -0.13 6.28
C VAL A 83 -3.12 0.56 7.63
N ALA A 84 -4.19 1.08 8.21
CA ALA A 84 -4.15 1.73 9.52
C ALA A 84 -3.77 0.74 10.63
N THR A 85 -4.24 -0.48 10.55
CA THR A 85 -3.92 -1.53 11.51
C THR A 85 -2.46 -1.92 11.46
#